data_330dc6aba184075053c5dc39e6451548
#
_entry.id   330dc6aba184075053c5dc39e6451548
#
_cell.length_a   1.000
_cell.length_b   1.000
_cell.length_c   1.000
_cell.angle_alpha   90.00
_cell.angle_beta   90.00
_cell.angle_gamma   90.00
#
_symmetry.space_group_name_H-M   'P 1'
#
loop_
_entity.id
_entity.type
_entity.pdbx_description
1 polymer ?
#
loop_
_entity_poly.entity_id
_entity_poly.type
_entity_poly.pdbx_seq_one_letter_code
_entity_poly.pdbx_strand_id
1 'polypeptide(L)'
;MKILIVHYNSFLIEDLQQCMEQMGYSYKFIEADVIVRESDDNFTALFDKEMEDAKYDCVFTFNYSSIISECVKKYNIPYISFVYDSPMYRLFTKSIYNKCNYCFIFDEQLCEQLTNMGLRIFTICRCRLICPDLIRWKDC
;
A
#
# COMPACT_ATOMS: atom_id res chain seq x y z
N MET A 1 12.14 0.61 -11.43
CA MET A 1 11.58 0.56 -10.07
C MET A 1 11.22 -0.87 -9.76
N LYS A 2 11.55 -1.36 -8.56
CA LYS A 2 11.22 -2.71 -8.09
C LYS A 2 10.26 -2.63 -6.90
N ILE A 3 9.10 -3.28 -6.98
CA ILE A 3 7.99 -3.15 -6.04
C ILE A 3 7.74 -4.50 -5.37
N LEU A 4 7.64 -4.50 -4.03
CA LEU A 4 7.13 -5.64 -3.28
C LEU A 4 5.63 -5.48 -3.10
N ILE A 5 4.84 -6.41 -3.63
CA ILE A 5 3.39 -6.38 -3.56
C ILE A 5 2.94 -7.46 -2.58
N VAL A 6 2.32 -7.03 -1.47
CA VAL A 6 1.70 -7.97 -0.52
C VAL A 6 0.20 -7.96 -0.74
N HIS A 7 -0.37 -9.13 -0.97
CA HIS A 7 -1.79 -9.26 -1.26
C HIS A 7 -2.41 -10.50 -0.60
N TYR A 8 -3.73 -10.47 -0.46
CA TYR A 8 -4.54 -11.61 -0.08
C TYR A 8 -5.91 -11.50 -0.75
N ASN A 9 -6.25 -12.52 -1.56
CA ASN A 9 -7.54 -12.62 -2.26
C ASN A 9 -8.00 -11.33 -2.97
N SER A 10 -7.09 -10.53 -3.51
CA SER A 10 -7.46 -9.32 -4.23
C SER A 10 -7.87 -9.63 -5.67
N PHE A 11 -9.06 -9.19 -6.06
CA PHE A 11 -9.55 -9.31 -7.44
C PHE A 11 -8.87 -8.36 -8.43
N LEU A 12 -8.13 -7.35 -7.94
CA LEU A 12 -7.41 -6.37 -8.77
C LEU A 12 -5.96 -6.77 -9.08
N ILE A 13 -5.52 -7.97 -8.70
CA ILE A 13 -4.12 -8.39 -8.88
C ILE A 13 -3.74 -8.50 -10.36
N GLU A 14 -4.61 -9.03 -11.19
CA GLU A 14 -4.34 -9.19 -12.62
C GLU A 14 -4.21 -7.83 -13.31
N ASP A 15 -5.09 -6.88 -12.97
CA ASP A 15 -5.04 -5.51 -13.51
C ASP A 15 -3.76 -4.79 -13.06
N LEU A 16 -3.39 -4.94 -11.79
CA LEU A 16 -2.15 -4.39 -11.26
C LEU A 16 -0.93 -4.96 -11.98
N GLN A 17 -0.90 -6.26 -12.22
CA GLN A 17 0.17 -6.93 -12.93
C GLN A 17 0.33 -6.37 -14.35
N GLN A 18 -0.75 -6.26 -15.10
CA GLN A 18 -0.75 -5.66 -16.43
C GLN A 18 -0.22 -4.22 -16.41
N CYS A 19 -0.66 -3.41 -15.44
CA CYS A 19 -0.15 -2.05 -15.27
C CYS A 19 1.36 -2.02 -15.02
N MET A 20 1.89 -2.89 -14.14
CA MET A 20 3.31 -2.96 -13.83
C MET A 20 4.14 -3.35 -15.06
N GLU A 21 3.66 -4.33 -15.85
CA GLU A 21 4.30 -4.79 -17.09
C GLU A 21 4.33 -3.68 -18.15
N GLN A 22 3.20 -2.96 -18.36
CA GLN A 22 3.13 -1.84 -19.29
C GLN A 22 4.08 -0.71 -18.93
N MET A 23 4.32 -0.48 -17.63
CA MET A 23 5.22 0.54 -17.14
C MET A 23 6.68 0.09 -17.05
N GLY A 24 6.96 -1.18 -17.32
CA GLY A 24 8.30 -1.76 -17.25
C GLY A 24 8.85 -1.82 -15.81
N TYR A 25 7.97 -1.93 -14.80
CA TYR A 25 8.38 -2.09 -13.41
C TYR A 25 8.60 -3.56 -13.07
N SER A 26 9.64 -3.84 -12.29
CA SER A 26 9.85 -5.16 -11.71
C SER A 26 9.05 -5.27 -10.43
N TYR A 27 8.46 -6.43 -10.18
CA TYR A 27 7.68 -6.66 -8.96
C TYR A 27 7.85 -8.09 -8.45
N LYS A 28 7.53 -8.29 -7.18
CA LYS A 28 7.40 -9.60 -6.56
C LYS A 28 6.14 -9.63 -5.70
N PHE A 29 5.40 -10.73 -5.77
CA PHE A 29 4.24 -10.97 -4.93
C PHE A 29 4.60 -11.74 -3.67
N ILE A 30 4.02 -11.34 -2.55
CA ILE A 30 3.86 -12.14 -1.33
C ILE A 30 2.37 -12.28 -1.09
N GLU A 31 1.88 -13.52 -1.08
CA GLU A 31 0.52 -13.81 -0.67
C GLU A 31 0.49 -14.06 0.84
N ALA A 32 -0.22 -13.23 1.58
CA ALA A 32 -0.31 -13.33 3.02
C ALA A 32 -1.59 -12.71 3.58
N ASP A 33 -2.31 -13.47 4.39
CA ASP A 33 -3.51 -13.02 5.11
C ASP A 33 -3.14 -12.18 6.34
N VAL A 34 -2.48 -11.05 6.10
CA VAL A 34 -2.04 -10.12 7.15
C VAL A 34 -2.79 -8.81 7.16
N ILE A 35 -3.64 -8.58 6.15
CA ILE A 35 -4.43 -7.34 6.06
C ILE A 35 -5.43 -7.27 7.22
N VAL A 36 -5.87 -8.41 7.74
CA VAL A 36 -6.85 -8.52 8.82
C VAL A 36 -6.25 -8.66 10.22
N ARG A 37 -4.94 -8.83 10.35
CA ARG A 37 -4.26 -9.09 11.63
C ARG A 37 -3.59 -7.84 12.17
N GLU A 38 -3.43 -7.76 13.50
CA GLU A 38 -2.69 -6.67 14.16
C GLU A 38 -1.20 -7.04 14.36
N SER A 39 -0.88 -8.31 14.50
CA SER A 39 0.48 -8.83 14.61
C SER A 39 0.59 -10.24 14.03
N ASP A 40 1.73 -10.54 13.42
CA ASP A 40 2.07 -11.87 12.91
C ASP A 40 3.59 -12.01 12.81
N ASP A 41 4.17 -12.74 13.75
CA ASP A 41 5.63 -12.93 13.83
C ASP A 41 6.18 -13.72 12.64
N ASN A 42 5.42 -14.69 12.13
CA ASN A 42 5.82 -15.47 10.96
C ASN A 42 5.87 -14.61 9.72
N PHE A 43 4.86 -13.76 9.51
CA PHE A 43 4.86 -12.81 8.42
C PHE A 43 5.99 -11.81 8.55
N THR A 44 6.23 -11.26 9.73
CA THR A 44 7.31 -10.31 9.98
C THR A 44 8.67 -10.92 9.63
N ALA A 45 8.93 -12.16 10.05
CA ALA A 45 10.16 -12.86 9.71
C ALA A 45 10.31 -13.13 8.20
N LEU A 46 9.22 -13.52 7.53
CA LEU A 46 9.19 -13.69 6.08
C LEU A 46 9.48 -12.37 5.35
N PHE A 47 8.83 -11.30 5.78
CA PHE A 47 9.00 -9.97 5.20
C PHE A 47 10.42 -9.45 5.38
N ASP A 48 10.99 -9.56 6.59
CA ASP A 48 12.35 -9.12 6.90
C ASP A 48 13.36 -9.89 6.04
N LYS A 49 13.21 -11.21 5.92
CA LYS A 49 14.04 -12.03 5.04
C LYS A 49 13.97 -11.58 3.57
N GLU A 50 12.77 -11.31 3.07
CA GLU A 50 12.59 -10.85 1.69
C GLU A 50 13.27 -9.50 1.43
N MET A 51 13.20 -8.60 2.42
CA MET A 51 13.84 -7.28 2.35
C MET A 51 15.36 -7.34 2.46
N GLU A 52 15.92 -8.37 3.10
CA GLU A 52 17.36 -8.65 3.14
C GLU A 52 17.87 -9.24 1.82
N ASP A 53 17.10 -10.15 1.23
CA ASP A 53 17.45 -10.85 -0.01
C ASP A 53 17.36 -9.95 -1.24
N ALA A 54 16.56 -8.91 -1.22
CA ALA A 54 16.35 -8.02 -2.36
C ALA A 54 16.09 -6.56 -1.95
N LYS A 55 16.55 -5.62 -2.81
CA LYS A 55 16.23 -4.20 -2.63
C LYS A 55 14.94 -3.86 -3.36
N TYR A 56 14.00 -3.25 -2.64
CA TYR A 56 12.75 -2.72 -3.17
C TYR A 56 12.71 -1.21 -3.03
N ASP A 57 12.10 -0.55 -4.02
CA ASP A 57 11.91 0.91 -4.02
C ASP A 57 10.67 1.31 -3.21
N CYS A 58 9.68 0.44 -3.14
CA CYS A 58 8.48 0.61 -2.30
C CYS A 58 7.79 -0.74 -2.05
N VAL A 59 6.86 -0.71 -1.07
CA VAL A 59 5.92 -1.80 -0.81
C VAL A 59 4.51 -1.33 -1.18
N PHE A 60 3.73 -2.20 -1.83
CA PHE A 60 2.37 -1.90 -2.25
C PHE A 60 1.38 -2.92 -1.67
N THR A 61 0.20 -2.43 -1.26
CA THR A 61 -0.94 -3.27 -0.89
C THR A 61 -2.25 -2.71 -1.42
N PHE A 62 -3.18 -3.60 -1.71
CA PHE A 62 -4.60 -3.25 -1.71
C PHE A 62 -5.09 -3.24 -0.26
N ASN A 63 -5.76 -2.16 0.11
CA ASN A 63 -6.12 -1.81 1.46
C ASN A 63 -4.93 -1.60 2.41
N TYR A 64 -5.18 -0.92 3.51
CA TYR A 64 -4.15 -0.61 4.49
C TYR A 64 -3.96 -1.75 5.48
N SER A 65 -2.70 -2.06 5.79
CA SER A 65 -2.31 -3.01 6.83
C SER A 65 -1.36 -2.38 7.83
N SER A 66 -1.73 -2.42 9.11
CA SER A 66 -0.90 -1.90 10.21
C SER A 66 0.41 -2.69 10.37
N ILE A 67 0.37 -4.02 10.20
CA ILE A 67 1.56 -4.87 10.27
C ILE A 67 2.56 -4.48 9.19
N ILE A 68 2.09 -4.33 7.95
CA ILE A 68 2.97 -3.98 6.83
C ILE A 68 3.57 -2.59 7.05
N SER A 69 2.78 -1.62 7.53
CA SER A 69 3.30 -0.30 7.88
C SER A 69 4.43 -0.37 8.92
N GLU A 70 4.27 -1.18 9.97
CA GLU A 70 5.31 -1.36 10.99
C GLU A 70 6.56 -2.08 10.45
N CYS A 71 6.37 -3.08 9.57
CA CYS A 71 7.49 -3.74 8.92
C CYS A 71 8.27 -2.78 8.01
N VAL A 72 7.58 -2.06 7.14
CA VAL A 72 8.21 -1.15 6.15
C VAL A 72 8.94 0.01 6.80
N LYS A 73 8.44 0.52 7.92
CA LYS A 73 9.06 1.61 8.69
C LYS A 73 10.54 1.39 8.99
N LYS A 74 10.98 0.13 9.18
CA LYS A 74 12.37 -0.22 9.46
C LYS A 74 13.31 0.07 8.28
N TYR A 75 12.80 0.04 7.05
CA TYR A 75 13.59 0.08 5.81
C TYR A 75 13.65 1.46 5.15
N ASN A 76 12.93 2.44 5.68
CA ASN A 76 12.91 3.81 5.17
C ASN A 76 12.55 3.92 3.67
N ILE A 77 11.65 3.06 3.21
CA ILE A 77 11.06 3.10 1.87
C ILE A 77 9.57 3.42 1.94
N PRO A 78 8.93 3.90 0.87
CA PRO A 78 7.50 4.14 0.83
C PRO A 78 6.66 2.87 1.01
N TYR A 79 5.60 2.97 1.81
CA TYR A 79 4.50 2.01 1.85
C TYR A 79 3.28 2.65 1.20
N ILE A 80 2.87 2.11 0.07
CA ILE A 80 1.76 2.60 -0.74
C ILE A 80 0.57 1.67 -0.52
N SER A 81 -0.54 2.21 -0.02
CA SER A 81 -1.79 1.47 0.12
C SER A 81 -2.90 2.09 -0.71
N PHE A 82 -3.50 1.28 -1.57
CA PHE A 82 -4.67 1.66 -2.36
C PHE A 82 -5.92 1.14 -1.66
N VAL A 83 -6.62 2.04 -0.96
CA VAL A 83 -7.79 1.71 -0.13
C VAL A 83 -9.04 1.82 -0.99
N TYR A 84 -9.65 0.67 -1.31
CA TYR A 84 -10.89 0.57 -2.07
C TYR A 84 -12.08 0.09 -1.24
N ASP A 85 -11.85 -0.38 -0.01
CA ASP A 85 -12.92 -0.71 0.94
C ASP A 85 -13.30 0.51 1.77
N SER A 86 -14.59 0.77 1.93
CA SER A 86 -15.13 1.79 2.81
C SER A 86 -16.35 1.24 3.55
N PRO A 87 -16.43 1.45 4.87
CA PRO A 87 -15.48 2.11 5.77
C PRO A 87 -14.27 1.24 6.12
N MET A 88 -13.06 1.84 6.12
CA MET A 88 -11.80 1.15 6.45
C MET A 88 -11.33 1.51 7.86
N TYR A 89 -11.86 0.84 8.87
CA TYR A 89 -11.55 1.13 10.29
C TYR A 89 -10.08 0.95 10.67
N ARG A 90 -9.31 0.14 9.92
CA ARG A 90 -7.89 -0.10 10.17
C ARG A 90 -7.00 1.11 9.93
N LEU A 91 -7.49 2.11 9.22
CA LEU A 91 -6.81 3.39 9.09
C LEU A 91 -6.73 4.17 10.42
N PHE A 92 -7.56 3.81 11.42
CA PHE A 92 -7.57 4.46 12.73
C PHE A 92 -6.66 3.76 13.76
N THR A 93 -5.49 3.30 13.31
CA THR A 93 -4.46 2.68 14.15
C THR A 93 -3.27 3.60 14.33
N LYS A 94 -2.44 3.36 15.36
CA LYS A 94 -1.24 4.18 15.60
C LYS A 94 -0.24 4.14 14.44
N SER A 95 -0.15 3.01 13.74
CA SER A 95 0.75 2.83 12.61
C SER A 95 0.46 3.75 11.43
N ILE A 96 -0.75 4.31 11.32
CA ILE A 96 -1.10 5.24 10.25
C ILE A 96 -0.21 6.50 10.25
N TYR A 97 0.31 6.89 11.42
CA TYR A 97 1.21 8.03 11.56
C TYR A 97 2.67 7.74 11.14
N ASN A 98 2.98 6.51 10.73
CA ASN A 98 4.31 6.20 10.22
C ASN A 98 4.59 6.99 8.94
N LYS A 99 5.76 7.64 8.89
CA LYS A 99 6.14 8.54 7.78
C LYS A 99 6.28 7.83 6.44
N CYS A 100 6.43 6.50 6.45
CA CYS A 100 6.50 5.69 5.23
C CYS A 100 5.16 5.53 4.52
N ASN A 101 4.03 5.84 5.17
CA ASN A 101 2.69 5.60 4.63
C ASN A 101 2.30 6.63 3.57
N TYR A 102 1.79 6.12 2.46
CA TYR A 102 1.16 6.86 1.36
C TYR A 102 -0.17 6.18 1.04
N CYS A 103 -1.25 6.69 1.64
CA CYS A 103 -2.58 6.10 1.51
C CYS A 103 -3.38 6.81 0.42
N PHE A 104 -3.79 6.06 -0.59
CA PHE A 104 -4.67 6.50 -1.66
C PHE A 104 -6.07 6.03 -1.37
N ILE A 105 -7.01 6.96 -1.15
CA ILE A 105 -8.36 6.67 -0.67
C ILE A 105 -9.37 7.33 -1.61
N PHE A 106 -10.41 6.59 -2.02
CA PHE A 106 -11.46 7.12 -2.91
C PHE A 106 -12.63 7.76 -2.15
N ASP A 107 -12.82 7.41 -0.87
CA ASP A 107 -13.90 7.92 -0.02
C ASP A 107 -13.55 9.32 0.51
N GLU A 108 -14.23 10.34 0.01
CA GLU A 108 -14.00 11.74 0.36
C GLU A 108 -14.22 12.02 1.85
N GLN A 109 -15.25 11.39 2.48
CA GLN A 109 -15.54 11.58 3.90
C GLN A 109 -14.41 11.00 4.77
N LEU A 110 -13.93 9.83 4.39
CA LEU A 110 -12.79 9.19 5.06
C LEU A 110 -11.52 10.02 4.89
N CYS A 111 -11.26 10.55 3.70
CA CYS A 111 -10.14 11.45 3.44
C CYS A 111 -10.21 12.70 4.34
N GLU A 112 -11.39 13.32 4.47
CA GLU A 112 -11.58 14.50 5.31
C GLU A 112 -11.32 14.20 6.79
N GLN A 113 -11.85 13.09 7.29
CA GLN A 113 -11.61 12.66 8.67
C GLN A 113 -10.12 12.47 8.98
N LEU A 114 -9.41 11.75 8.11
CA LEU A 114 -7.98 11.46 8.28
C LEU A 114 -7.12 12.72 8.12
N THR A 115 -7.49 13.62 7.22
CA THR A 115 -6.81 14.92 7.05
C THR A 115 -6.97 15.79 8.30
N ASN A 116 -8.16 15.81 8.89
CA ASN A 116 -8.43 16.52 10.15
C ASN A 116 -7.63 15.93 11.34
N MET A 117 -7.22 14.69 11.26
CA MET A 117 -6.30 14.04 12.21
C MET A 117 -4.82 14.39 11.93
N GLY A 118 -4.53 15.22 10.94
CA GLY A 118 -3.17 15.63 10.59
C GLY A 118 -2.42 14.61 9.73
N LEU A 119 -3.11 13.69 9.09
CA LEU A 119 -2.50 12.68 8.24
C LEU A 119 -2.33 13.17 6.80
N ARG A 120 -1.26 12.68 6.15
CA ARG A 120 -1.03 12.92 4.73
C ARG A 120 -1.76 11.85 3.92
N ILE A 121 -2.92 12.20 3.37
CA ILE A 121 -3.77 11.32 2.60
C ILE A 121 -3.86 11.83 1.17
N PHE A 122 -3.91 10.91 0.21
CA PHE A 122 -4.10 11.21 -1.20
C PHE A 122 -5.49 10.78 -1.64
N THR A 123 -6.30 11.74 -2.06
CA THR A 123 -7.63 11.45 -2.59
C THR A 123 -7.52 10.95 -4.03
N ILE A 124 -8.19 9.85 -4.33
CA ILE A 124 -8.31 9.35 -5.69
C ILE A 124 -9.58 9.94 -6.28
N CYS A 125 -9.44 10.84 -7.26
CA CYS A 125 -10.60 11.40 -7.94
C CYS A 125 -11.48 10.31 -8.56
N ARG A 126 -12.79 10.46 -8.40
CA ARG A 126 -13.82 9.63 -9.04
C ARG A 126 -13.52 9.48 -10.53
N CYS A 127 -13.61 8.31 -11.05
CA CYS A 127 -13.81 7.95 -12.46
C CYS A 127 -12.67 7.36 -13.30
N ARG A 128 -11.49 7.10 -12.82
CA ARG A 128 -10.54 6.36 -13.64
C ARG A 128 -9.71 5.36 -12.83
N LEU A 129 -10.37 4.29 -12.42
CA LEU A 129 -9.71 3.17 -11.71
C LEU A 129 -8.74 2.37 -12.60
N ILE A 130 -8.76 2.60 -13.90
CA ILE A 130 -7.88 1.93 -14.86
C ILE A 130 -7.44 2.98 -15.89
N CYS A 131 -6.42 3.78 -15.54
CA CYS A 131 -5.82 4.66 -16.53
C CYS A 131 -4.30 4.64 -16.40
N PRO A 132 -3.57 4.39 -17.49
CA PRO A 132 -2.11 4.44 -17.53
C PRO A 132 -1.51 5.79 -17.10
N ASP A 133 -2.35 6.85 -17.08
CA ASP A 133 -1.93 8.21 -16.71
C ASP A 133 -1.87 8.48 -15.20
N LEU A 134 -2.33 7.56 -14.35
CA LEU A 134 -2.37 7.72 -12.88
C LEU A 134 -0.99 7.60 -12.20
N ILE A 135 0.05 7.23 -12.95
CA ILE A 135 1.39 7.04 -12.40
C ILE A 135 2.40 8.02 -13.02
N ARG A 136 2.00 9.25 -13.21
CA ARG A 136 2.94 10.36 -13.41
C ARG A 136 3.30 10.98 -12.07
N TRP A 137 4.19 10.32 -11.34
CA TRP A 137 4.75 10.81 -10.07
C TRP A 137 5.72 12.00 -10.22
N LYS A 138 5.89 12.56 -11.42
CA LYS A 138 6.93 13.56 -11.67
C LYS A 138 6.49 15.01 -11.47
N ASP A 139 5.21 15.26 -11.21
CA ASP A 139 4.69 16.63 -11.18
C ASP A 139 3.89 16.96 -9.90
N CYS A 140 4.19 16.32 -8.76
CA CYS A 140 3.71 16.74 -7.43
C CYS A 140 4.86 17.12 -6.52
#